data_94abe3819583a3aa13ef8ef6cfd12290
#
_entry.id   94abe3819583a3aa13ef8ef6cfd12290
#
_cell.length_a   1.000
_cell.length_b   1.000
_cell.length_c   1.000
_cell.angle_alpha   90.00
_cell.angle_beta   90.00
_cell.angle_gamma   90.00
#
_symmetry.space_group_name_H-M   'P 1'
#
loop_
_entity.id
_entity.type
_entity.pdbx_description
1 polymer ?
#
loop_
_entity_poly.entity_id
_entity_poly.type
_entity_poly.pdbx_seq_one_letter_code
_entity_poly.pdbx_strand_id
1 'polypeptide(L)'
;MNNTINQKPVREIMTVAHKQMITPHYIRIYLTGQADTIANIATMTVGANNKVLIPVDKAQPIDLSDNTTFIVRTYTHRGAEVAKQQIWIDFVAHGDKAPASGWATHAEVGDEIGILMKPKTKALYPDADNFLLIGDATAIPVLGSILETLPASATGQCIIEVHGVEDEQELSTAANITMTWLHNPNPTQGSQLIDTVKSLDLPTAEQSRFAYIASEFSSVKALRHYLKVEQQWSKDELYAFSYWKAGVAEDQSVSDRQAEKNTD
;
A
#
# COMPACT_ATOMS: atom_id res chain seq x y z
N MET A 1 -21.42 -11.30 22.43
CA MET A 1 -20.78 -12.56 22.02
C MET A 1 -19.72 -12.21 20.98
N ASN A 2 -18.44 -12.19 21.38
CA ASN A 2 -17.36 -11.95 20.44
C ASN A 2 -17.20 -13.22 19.58
N ASN A 3 -17.78 -13.22 18.40
CA ASN A 3 -17.43 -14.18 17.38
C ASN A 3 -15.99 -13.87 16.95
N THR A 4 -15.03 -14.53 17.55
CA THR A 4 -13.65 -14.50 17.09
C THR A 4 -13.66 -15.18 15.71
N ILE A 5 -13.69 -14.37 14.65
CA ILE A 5 -13.57 -14.86 13.28
C ILE A 5 -12.20 -15.55 13.19
N ASN A 6 -12.21 -16.87 13.00
CA ASN A 6 -10.99 -17.68 12.92
C ASN A 6 -10.36 -17.50 11.54
N GLN A 7 -9.65 -16.38 11.36
CA GLN A 7 -8.93 -16.09 10.12
C GLN A 7 -7.80 -17.10 9.90
N LYS A 8 -7.69 -17.60 8.70
CA LYS A 8 -6.65 -18.56 8.31
C LYS A 8 -5.64 -17.90 7.36
N PRO A 9 -4.35 -18.28 7.42
CA PRO A 9 -3.41 -17.91 6.39
C PRO A 9 -3.91 -18.36 5.01
N VAL A 10 -3.74 -17.51 4.01
CA VAL A 10 -4.06 -17.83 2.62
C VAL A 10 -2.78 -18.12 1.87
N ARG A 11 -2.80 -19.16 1.06
CA ARG A 11 -1.78 -19.53 0.08
C ARG A 11 -2.49 -20.19 -1.10
N GLU A 12 -2.81 -19.40 -2.11
CA GLU A 12 -3.64 -19.82 -3.22
C GLU A 12 -3.17 -19.18 -4.53
N ILE A 13 -3.36 -19.88 -5.62
CA ILE A 13 -3.24 -19.34 -6.98
C ILE A 13 -4.62 -18.81 -7.35
N MET A 14 -4.68 -17.54 -7.73
CA MET A 14 -5.90 -16.88 -8.16
C MET A 14 -5.80 -16.49 -9.63
N THR A 15 -6.95 -16.33 -10.26
CA THR A 15 -7.05 -16.05 -11.69
C THR A 15 -7.54 -14.62 -11.92
N VAL A 16 -6.95 -13.93 -12.87
CA VAL A 16 -7.39 -12.59 -13.29
C VAL A 16 -8.79 -12.68 -13.89
N ALA A 17 -9.74 -12.03 -13.22
CA ALA A 17 -11.12 -11.89 -13.68
C ALA A 17 -11.33 -10.62 -14.52
N HIS A 18 -10.65 -9.54 -14.14
CA HIS A 18 -10.78 -8.25 -14.79
C HIS A 18 -9.56 -7.39 -14.49
N LYS A 19 -9.19 -6.54 -15.46
CA LYS A 19 -8.18 -5.49 -15.32
C LYS A 19 -8.81 -4.14 -15.59
N GLN A 20 -8.52 -3.16 -14.74
CA GLN A 20 -8.96 -1.79 -14.89
C GLN A 20 -7.78 -0.84 -14.81
N MET A 21 -7.60 0.00 -15.83
CA MET A 21 -6.72 1.16 -15.74
C MET A 21 -7.46 2.24 -14.94
N ILE A 22 -7.00 2.52 -13.72
CA ILE A 22 -7.56 3.59 -12.89
C ILE A 22 -7.04 4.94 -13.39
N THR A 23 -5.72 5.00 -13.64
CA THR A 23 -5.03 6.12 -14.26
C THR A 23 -3.97 5.56 -15.23
N PRO A 24 -3.27 6.37 -16.02
CA PRO A 24 -2.24 5.86 -16.94
C PRO A 24 -1.16 5.03 -16.27
N HIS A 25 -0.82 5.33 -15.01
CA HIS A 25 0.22 4.60 -14.27
C HIS A 25 -0.31 3.81 -13.07
N TYR A 26 -1.63 3.53 -13.01
CA TYR A 26 -2.23 2.82 -11.88
C TYR A 26 -3.25 1.79 -12.34
N ILE A 27 -2.96 0.52 -12.07
CA ILE A 27 -3.72 -0.63 -12.57
C ILE A 27 -4.35 -1.37 -11.39
N ARG A 28 -5.66 -1.60 -11.45
CA ARG A 28 -6.36 -2.51 -10.55
C ARG A 28 -6.59 -3.85 -11.21
N ILE A 29 -6.16 -4.91 -10.55
CA ILE A 29 -6.40 -6.30 -10.98
C ILE A 29 -7.39 -6.94 -10.02
N TYR A 30 -8.50 -7.43 -10.56
CA TYR A 30 -9.50 -8.22 -9.85
C TYR A 30 -9.18 -9.70 -10.06
N LEU A 31 -9.11 -10.44 -8.96
CA LEU A 31 -8.71 -11.84 -8.92
C LEU A 31 -9.84 -12.68 -8.36
N THR A 32 -10.17 -13.77 -9.02
CA THR A 32 -11.09 -14.80 -8.52
C THR A 32 -10.30 -15.92 -7.84
N GLY A 33 -10.89 -16.46 -6.78
CA GLY A 33 -10.36 -17.59 -6.02
C GLY A 33 -11.49 -18.46 -5.49
N GLN A 34 -11.15 -19.44 -4.64
CA GLN A 34 -12.15 -20.29 -4.01
C GLN A 34 -13.04 -19.47 -3.07
N ALA A 35 -14.34 -19.80 -3.05
CA ALA A 35 -15.34 -19.04 -2.28
C ALA A 35 -14.98 -18.91 -0.79
N ASP A 36 -14.52 -20.00 -0.17
CA ASP A 36 -14.12 -20.01 1.24
C ASP A 36 -12.87 -19.15 1.49
N THR A 37 -11.93 -19.13 0.54
CA THR A 37 -10.75 -18.29 0.63
C THR A 37 -11.11 -16.79 0.53
N ILE A 38 -11.96 -16.43 -0.41
CA ILE A 38 -12.44 -15.06 -0.56
C ILE A 38 -13.23 -14.61 0.68
N ALA A 39 -14.12 -15.48 1.21
CA ALA A 39 -14.85 -15.19 2.45
C ALA A 39 -13.90 -14.99 3.65
N ASN A 40 -12.82 -15.78 3.75
CA ASN A 40 -11.79 -15.60 4.77
C ASN A 40 -11.02 -14.28 4.59
N ILE A 41 -10.60 -13.95 3.36
CA ILE A 41 -9.89 -12.68 3.06
C ILE A 41 -10.78 -11.47 3.36
N ALA A 42 -12.06 -11.52 3.05
CA ALA A 42 -13.01 -10.44 3.31
C ALA A 42 -13.13 -10.07 4.81
N THR A 43 -12.68 -10.94 5.72
CA THR A 43 -12.63 -10.67 7.16
C THR A 43 -11.32 -10.00 7.59
N MET A 44 -10.31 -9.94 6.73
CA MET A 44 -9.00 -9.36 7.03
C MET A 44 -9.02 -7.84 6.85
N THR A 45 -8.11 -7.16 7.54
CA THR A 45 -7.98 -5.70 7.44
C THR A 45 -7.64 -5.27 6.02
N VAL A 46 -8.54 -4.53 5.38
CA VAL A 46 -8.26 -3.83 4.11
C VAL A 46 -7.17 -2.79 4.35
N GLY A 47 -6.26 -2.64 3.41
CA GLY A 47 -5.04 -1.82 3.59
C GLY A 47 -3.85 -2.60 4.18
N ALA A 48 -4.06 -3.81 4.73
CA ALA A 48 -2.96 -4.63 5.20
C ALA A 48 -2.10 -5.16 4.04
N ASN A 49 -0.79 -5.32 4.29
CA ASN A 49 0.11 -5.88 3.28
C ASN A 49 -0.11 -7.39 3.11
N ASN A 50 0.01 -7.84 1.88
CA ASN A 50 0.07 -9.23 1.46
C ASN A 50 1.28 -9.48 0.57
N LYS A 51 1.50 -10.72 0.15
CA LYS A 51 2.48 -11.08 -0.87
C LYS A 51 1.76 -11.54 -2.12
N VAL A 52 2.23 -11.05 -3.26
CA VAL A 52 1.88 -11.57 -4.58
C VAL A 52 3.05 -12.37 -5.13
N LEU A 53 2.75 -13.49 -5.78
CA LEU A 53 3.71 -14.38 -6.42
C LEU A 53 3.56 -14.20 -7.92
N ILE A 54 4.46 -13.44 -8.51
CA ILE A 54 4.46 -13.11 -9.94
C ILE A 54 5.12 -14.27 -10.69
N PRO A 55 4.48 -14.91 -11.67
CA PRO A 55 5.09 -16.00 -12.44
C PRO A 55 6.35 -15.51 -13.13
N VAL A 56 7.42 -16.31 -13.09
CA VAL A 56 8.67 -16.04 -13.82
C VAL A 56 8.43 -16.18 -15.32
N ASP A 57 7.60 -17.14 -15.71
CA ASP A 57 7.17 -17.39 -17.09
C ASP A 57 5.63 -17.55 -17.11
N LYS A 58 4.93 -16.65 -17.79
CA LYS A 58 3.47 -16.71 -17.95
C LYS A 58 2.97 -18.01 -18.60
N ALA A 59 3.80 -18.65 -19.40
CA ALA A 59 3.45 -19.90 -20.09
C ALA A 59 3.54 -21.14 -19.18
N GLN A 60 4.08 -20.99 -17.97
CA GLN A 60 4.23 -22.08 -17.01
C GLN A 60 3.36 -21.83 -15.78
N PRO A 61 2.73 -22.89 -15.22
CA PRO A 61 1.95 -22.75 -14.00
C PRO A 61 2.84 -22.36 -12.81
N ILE A 62 2.30 -21.58 -11.88
CA ILE A 62 2.96 -21.32 -10.60
C ILE A 62 2.89 -22.60 -9.76
N ASP A 63 4.05 -23.14 -9.39
CA ASP A 63 4.15 -24.21 -8.38
C ASP A 63 4.47 -23.60 -7.01
N LEU A 64 3.49 -23.59 -6.13
CA LEU A 64 3.67 -23.05 -4.77
C LEU A 64 4.72 -23.82 -3.95
N SER A 65 5.10 -25.05 -4.33
CA SER A 65 6.17 -25.83 -3.68
C SER A 65 7.56 -25.49 -4.20
N ASP A 66 7.67 -24.85 -5.38
CA ASP A 66 8.93 -24.49 -6.03
C ASP A 66 9.08 -22.97 -6.16
N ASN A 67 9.91 -22.38 -5.30
CA ASN A 67 10.18 -20.94 -5.29
C ASN A 67 10.89 -20.40 -6.53
N THR A 68 11.31 -21.26 -7.47
CA THR A 68 11.93 -20.82 -8.73
C THR A 68 10.88 -20.44 -9.79
N THR A 69 9.61 -20.82 -9.60
CA THR A 69 8.52 -20.55 -10.55
C THR A 69 7.91 -19.16 -10.42
N PHE A 70 8.23 -18.42 -9.36
CA PHE A 70 7.67 -17.09 -9.11
C PHE A 70 8.63 -16.13 -8.41
N ILE A 71 8.34 -14.84 -8.56
CA ILE A 71 9.00 -13.75 -7.84
C ILE A 71 8.03 -13.20 -6.80
N VAL A 72 8.48 -13.07 -5.54
CA VAL A 72 7.63 -12.55 -4.45
C VAL A 72 7.72 -11.03 -4.38
N ARG A 73 6.56 -10.36 -4.33
CA ARG A 73 6.47 -8.91 -4.11
C ARG A 73 5.44 -8.58 -3.03
N THR A 74 5.66 -7.48 -2.32
CA THR A 74 4.73 -7.00 -1.30
C THR A 74 3.75 -6.01 -1.90
N TYR A 75 2.45 -6.25 -1.66
CA TYR A 75 1.36 -5.40 -2.10
C TYR A 75 0.37 -5.15 -0.96
N THR A 76 -0.63 -4.34 -1.22
CA THR A 76 -1.69 -4.01 -0.27
C THR A 76 -2.97 -4.75 -0.64
N HIS A 77 -3.61 -5.41 0.32
CA HIS A 77 -4.97 -5.91 0.17
C HIS A 77 -5.91 -4.70 0.08
N ARG A 78 -6.50 -4.49 -1.10
CA ARG A 78 -7.31 -3.28 -1.36
C ARG A 78 -8.81 -3.52 -1.19
N GLY A 79 -9.24 -4.78 -1.23
CA GLY A 79 -10.63 -5.14 -0.97
C GLY A 79 -11.01 -6.53 -1.44
N ALA A 80 -12.21 -6.95 -1.03
CA ALA A 80 -12.81 -8.21 -1.40
C ALA A 80 -14.33 -8.06 -1.59
N GLU A 81 -14.90 -8.79 -2.53
CA GLU A 81 -16.34 -8.90 -2.76
C GLU A 81 -16.76 -10.37 -2.79
N VAL A 82 -17.36 -10.83 -1.70
CA VAL A 82 -17.71 -12.24 -1.50
C VAL A 82 -18.73 -12.71 -2.55
N ALA A 83 -19.71 -11.89 -2.90
CA ALA A 83 -20.75 -12.24 -3.87
C ALA A 83 -20.18 -12.50 -5.28
N LYS A 84 -19.09 -11.84 -5.66
CA LYS A 84 -18.39 -12.06 -6.92
C LYS A 84 -17.22 -13.03 -6.80
N GLN A 85 -16.93 -13.51 -5.60
CA GLN A 85 -15.74 -14.33 -5.30
C GLN A 85 -14.45 -13.66 -5.79
N GLN A 86 -14.28 -12.36 -5.49
CA GLN A 86 -13.19 -11.55 -5.98
C GLN A 86 -12.47 -10.82 -4.84
N ILE A 87 -11.16 -10.65 -5.02
CA ILE A 87 -10.35 -9.64 -4.33
C ILE A 87 -9.75 -8.71 -5.38
N TRP A 88 -9.19 -7.57 -4.96
CA TRP A 88 -8.43 -6.74 -5.87
C TRP A 88 -7.17 -6.17 -5.22
N ILE A 89 -6.19 -5.99 -6.08
CA ILE A 89 -4.87 -5.45 -5.76
C ILE A 89 -4.55 -4.37 -6.79
N ASP A 90 -3.96 -3.29 -6.33
CA ASP A 90 -3.57 -2.16 -7.16
C ASP A 90 -2.05 -2.18 -7.41
N PHE A 91 -1.66 -1.92 -8.66
CA PHE A 91 -0.28 -1.93 -9.13
C PHE A 91 0.09 -0.58 -9.71
N VAL A 92 1.26 -0.06 -9.35
CA VAL A 92 1.85 1.09 -10.04
C VAL A 92 2.57 0.60 -11.30
N ALA A 93 2.17 1.13 -12.46
CA ALA A 93 2.83 0.85 -13.73
C ALA A 93 4.01 1.80 -13.91
N HIS A 94 5.22 1.23 -13.89
CA HIS A 94 6.47 1.99 -14.03
C HIS A 94 7.47 1.29 -14.97
N GLY A 95 6.94 0.61 -15.99
CA GLY A 95 7.67 -0.05 -17.06
C GLY A 95 7.75 -1.57 -16.89
N ASP A 96 8.11 -2.23 -17.98
CA ASP A 96 8.05 -3.70 -18.14
C ASP A 96 9.20 -4.45 -17.46
N LYS A 97 10.29 -3.75 -17.14
CA LYS A 97 11.47 -4.38 -16.52
C LYS A 97 11.25 -4.78 -15.05
N ALA A 98 10.30 -4.14 -14.38
CA ALA A 98 9.95 -4.51 -13.02
C ALA A 98 8.92 -5.65 -13.04
N PRO A 99 9.19 -6.80 -12.39
CA PRO A 99 8.39 -8.02 -12.55
C PRO A 99 6.89 -7.82 -12.34
N ALA A 100 6.50 -7.14 -11.27
CA ALA A 100 5.09 -6.95 -10.95
C ALA A 100 4.42 -5.87 -11.82
N SER A 101 5.12 -4.78 -12.14
CA SER A 101 4.63 -3.75 -13.06
C SER A 101 4.44 -4.32 -14.46
N GLY A 102 5.44 -5.04 -14.99
CA GLY A 102 5.35 -5.70 -16.29
C GLY A 102 4.23 -6.73 -16.32
N TRP A 103 4.12 -7.59 -15.31
CA TRP A 103 3.03 -8.56 -15.23
C TRP A 103 1.66 -7.86 -15.25
N ALA A 104 1.43 -6.87 -14.39
CA ALA A 104 0.14 -6.18 -14.32
C ALA A 104 -0.21 -5.43 -15.60
N THR A 105 0.80 -4.82 -16.27
CA THR A 105 0.62 -4.13 -17.56
C THR A 105 0.11 -5.09 -18.63
N HIS A 106 0.65 -6.32 -18.68
CA HIS A 106 0.33 -7.32 -19.70
C HIS A 106 -0.65 -8.40 -19.20
N ALA A 107 -1.22 -8.25 -18.00
CA ALA A 107 -2.18 -9.21 -17.48
C ALA A 107 -3.44 -9.25 -18.33
N GLU A 108 -3.93 -10.46 -18.61
CA GLU A 108 -5.16 -10.74 -19.33
C GLU A 108 -6.09 -11.59 -18.47
N VAL A 109 -7.38 -11.61 -18.81
CA VAL A 109 -8.36 -12.47 -18.14
C VAL A 109 -7.94 -13.94 -18.33
N GLY A 110 -7.87 -14.67 -17.22
CA GLY A 110 -7.41 -16.06 -17.21
C GLY A 110 -5.94 -16.24 -16.77
N ASP A 111 -5.14 -15.17 -16.72
CA ASP A 111 -3.78 -15.25 -16.17
C ASP A 111 -3.79 -15.58 -14.69
N GLU A 112 -2.73 -16.25 -14.22
CA GLU A 112 -2.60 -16.67 -12.84
C GLU A 112 -1.60 -15.80 -12.06
N ILE A 113 -1.88 -15.66 -10.75
CA ILE A 113 -0.99 -15.04 -9.77
C ILE A 113 -1.16 -15.73 -8.42
N GLY A 114 -0.08 -15.93 -7.69
CA GLY A 114 -0.18 -16.48 -6.34
C GLY A 114 -0.42 -15.40 -5.30
N ILE A 115 -1.23 -15.70 -4.29
CA ILE A 115 -1.53 -14.83 -3.16
C ILE A 115 -1.13 -15.51 -1.85
N LEU A 116 -0.28 -14.82 -1.08
CA LEU A 116 0.04 -15.21 0.30
C LEU A 116 -0.43 -14.09 1.24
N MET A 117 -1.36 -14.41 2.11
CA MET A 117 -1.90 -13.45 3.08
C MET A 117 -1.91 -14.06 4.49
N LYS A 118 -1.35 -13.34 5.44
CA LYS A 118 -1.44 -13.70 6.86
C LYS A 118 -2.62 -12.96 7.49
N PRO A 119 -3.33 -13.58 8.42
CA PRO A 119 -4.39 -12.92 9.17
C PRO A 119 -3.88 -11.62 9.80
N LYS A 120 -4.60 -10.54 9.59
CA LYS A 120 -4.37 -9.24 10.22
C LYS A 120 -5.70 -8.61 10.59
N THR A 121 -5.84 -8.34 11.88
CA THR A 121 -7.02 -7.71 12.47
C THR A 121 -6.67 -6.38 13.14
N LYS A 122 -5.38 -6.06 13.26
CA LYS A 122 -4.95 -4.80 13.85
C LYS A 122 -5.33 -3.65 12.92
N ALA A 123 -5.92 -2.61 13.47
CA ALA A 123 -6.19 -1.38 12.74
C ALA A 123 -4.92 -0.78 12.12
N LEU A 124 -5.07 -0.05 11.02
CA LEU A 124 -3.94 0.60 10.32
C LEU A 124 -3.43 1.83 11.08
N TYR A 125 -4.27 2.40 11.93
CA TYR A 125 -3.98 3.61 12.72
C TYR A 125 -4.63 3.49 14.11
N PRO A 126 -4.08 4.18 15.12
CA PRO A 126 -4.69 4.28 16.43
C PRO A 126 -5.88 5.27 16.42
N ASP A 127 -6.60 5.35 17.52
CA ASP A 127 -7.58 6.40 17.74
C ASP A 127 -6.87 7.76 17.82
N ALA A 128 -7.22 8.67 16.93
CA ALA A 128 -6.66 10.02 16.84
C ALA A 128 -7.65 10.98 16.15
N ASP A 129 -7.50 12.28 16.40
CA ASP A 129 -8.36 13.33 15.82
C ASP A 129 -7.72 13.99 14.59
N ASN A 130 -6.38 14.07 14.57
CA ASN A 130 -5.63 14.75 13.52
C ASN A 130 -4.71 13.77 12.79
N PHE A 131 -4.84 13.72 11.47
CA PHE A 131 -4.09 12.79 10.64
C PHE A 131 -3.16 13.52 9.66
N LEU A 132 -1.93 13.01 9.56
CA LEU A 132 -0.98 13.37 8.53
C LEU A 132 -0.66 12.12 7.70
N LEU A 133 -1.27 12.02 6.53
CA LEU A 133 -1.13 10.88 5.63
C LEU A 133 -0.17 11.26 4.51
N ILE A 134 0.93 10.52 4.35
CA ILE A 134 1.98 10.88 3.39
C ILE A 134 2.38 9.65 2.60
N GLY A 135 2.45 9.79 1.26
CA GLY A 135 2.90 8.69 0.43
C GLY A 135 3.23 9.06 -1.00
N ASP A 136 3.74 8.10 -1.72
CA ASP A 136 3.81 8.12 -3.18
C ASP A 136 2.74 7.22 -3.80
N ALA A 137 2.76 7.04 -5.13
CA ALA A 137 1.80 6.21 -5.84
C ALA A 137 1.66 4.79 -5.25
N THR A 138 2.74 4.22 -4.68
CA THR A 138 2.73 2.87 -4.07
C THR A 138 1.93 2.81 -2.78
N ALA A 139 1.74 3.95 -2.11
CA ALA A 139 0.99 4.07 -0.87
C ALA A 139 -0.52 4.33 -1.07
N ILE A 140 -0.96 4.70 -2.27
CA ILE A 140 -2.38 5.01 -2.54
C ILE A 140 -3.33 3.89 -2.03
N PRO A 141 -3.03 2.58 -2.19
CA PRO A 141 -3.92 1.53 -1.71
C PRO A 141 -4.15 1.56 -0.19
N VAL A 142 -3.10 1.79 0.58
CA VAL A 142 -3.22 1.83 2.05
C VAL A 142 -3.78 3.16 2.52
N LEU A 143 -3.35 4.29 1.94
CA LEU A 143 -3.88 5.61 2.29
C LEU A 143 -5.37 5.74 1.94
N GLY A 144 -5.79 5.22 0.79
CA GLY A 144 -7.21 5.13 0.42
C GLY A 144 -8.00 4.28 1.44
N SER A 145 -7.46 3.15 1.88
CA SER A 145 -8.12 2.32 2.91
C SER A 145 -8.22 3.03 4.27
N ILE A 146 -7.22 3.83 4.64
CA ILE A 146 -7.29 4.67 5.84
C ILE A 146 -8.37 5.72 5.67
N LEU A 147 -8.33 6.50 4.59
CA LEU A 147 -9.28 7.57 4.29
C LEU A 147 -10.74 7.09 4.32
N GLU A 148 -11.02 5.93 3.73
CA GLU A 148 -12.35 5.31 3.70
C GLU A 148 -12.89 4.93 5.08
N THR A 149 -12.00 4.75 6.07
CA THR A 149 -12.35 4.29 7.42
C THR A 149 -12.20 5.36 8.50
N LEU A 150 -11.66 6.54 8.18
CA LEU A 150 -11.56 7.64 9.12
C LEU A 150 -12.94 8.09 9.60
N PRO A 151 -13.12 8.38 10.89
CA PRO A 151 -14.36 8.95 11.39
C PRO A 151 -14.61 10.36 10.81
N ALA A 152 -15.87 10.74 10.63
CA ALA A 152 -16.23 12.04 10.07
C ALA A 152 -15.73 13.24 10.90
N SER A 153 -15.43 13.02 12.19
CA SER A 153 -14.83 14.03 13.08
C SER A 153 -13.34 14.23 12.88
N ALA A 154 -12.65 13.30 12.20
CA ALA A 154 -11.22 13.41 11.98
C ALA A 154 -10.90 14.55 11.01
N THR A 155 -9.75 15.19 11.25
CA THR A 155 -9.23 16.28 10.42
C THR A 155 -7.79 15.97 10.02
N GLY A 156 -7.26 16.68 9.01
CA GLY A 156 -5.84 16.56 8.69
C GLY A 156 -5.49 16.80 7.25
N GLN A 157 -4.34 16.24 6.87
CA GLN A 157 -3.72 16.41 5.55
C GLN A 157 -3.39 15.04 4.96
N CYS A 158 -3.62 14.87 3.65
CA CYS A 158 -3.13 13.74 2.89
C CYS A 158 -2.32 14.25 1.70
N ILE A 159 -1.03 13.91 1.66
CA ILE A 159 -0.08 14.37 0.64
C ILE A 159 0.39 13.16 -0.13
N ILE A 160 0.14 13.12 -1.42
CA ILE A 160 0.49 12.01 -2.29
C ILE A 160 1.27 12.50 -3.49
N GLU A 161 2.44 11.90 -3.72
CA GLU A 161 3.26 12.18 -4.89
C GLU A 161 3.02 11.11 -5.96
N VAL A 162 2.61 11.55 -7.16
CA VAL A 162 2.32 10.70 -8.32
C VAL A 162 3.12 11.18 -9.53
N HIS A 163 3.08 10.43 -10.65
CA HIS A 163 3.86 10.77 -11.85
C HIS A 163 3.45 12.13 -12.45
N GLY A 164 2.15 12.37 -12.62
CA GLY A 164 1.61 13.59 -13.19
C GLY A 164 0.17 13.84 -12.78
N VAL A 165 -0.40 14.93 -13.24
CA VAL A 165 -1.80 15.32 -12.95
C VAL A 165 -2.80 14.25 -13.43
N GLU A 166 -2.47 13.52 -14.46
CA GLU A 166 -3.27 12.42 -15.00
C GLU A 166 -3.37 11.20 -14.07
N ASP A 167 -2.53 11.15 -13.04
CA ASP A 167 -2.52 10.08 -12.04
C ASP A 167 -3.17 10.47 -10.71
N GLU A 168 -3.72 11.67 -10.61
CA GLU A 168 -4.58 12.03 -9.49
C GLU A 168 -5.84 11.15 -9.46
N GLN A 169 -6.26 10.75 -8.28
CA GLN A 169 -7.41 9.87 -8.09
C GLN A 169 -8.38 10.49 -7.09
N GLU A 170 -9.66 10.23 -7.27
CA GLU A 170 -10.65 10.53 -6.24
C GLU A 170 -10.58 9.49 -5.13
N LEU A 171 -10.14 9.90 -3.93
CA LEU A 171 -10.07 9.07 -2.74
C LEU A 171 -11.19 9.45 -1.78
N SER A 172 -12.10 8.52 -1.56
CA SER A 172 -13.29 8.74 -0.72
C SER A 172 -12.93 8.83 0.75
N THR A 173 -13.50 9.80 1.46
CA THR A 173 -13.45 9.91 2.91
C THR A 173 -14.66 10.66 3.46
N ALA A 174 -15.11 10.31 4.66
CA ALA A 174 -16.10 11.08 5.41
C ALA A 174 -15.44 12.17 6.29
N ALA A 175 -14.13 12.08 6.49
CA ALA A 175 -13.36 12.99 7.34
C ALA A 175 -13.01 14.30 6.62
N ASN A 176 -12.67 15.33 7.39
CA ASN A 176 -12.22 16.62 6.86
C ASN A 176 -10.70 16.59 6.59
N ILE A 177 -10.30 15.92 5.52
CA ILE A 177 -8.91 15.77 5.10
C ILE A 177 -8.64 16.63 3.85
N THR A 178 -7.67 17.52 3.96
CA THR A 178 -7.17 18.29 2.81
C THR A 178 -6.25 17.41 1.98
N MET A 179 -6.59 17.20 0.70
CA MET A 179 -5.79 16.43 -0.25
C MET A 179 -4.80 17.34 -0.98
N THR A 180 -3.54 16.93 -1.04
CA THR A 180 -2.48 17.60 -1.82
C THR A 180 -1.81 16.58 -2.73
N TRP A 181 -1.89 16.80 -4.03
CA TRP A 181 -1.20 16.01 -5.04
C TRP A 181 0.11 16.71 -5.45
N LEU A 182 1.19 15.95 -5.47
CA LEU A 182 2.50 16.38 -5.96
C LEU A 182 2.84 15.60 -7.22
N HIS A 183 3.46 16.24 -8.19
CA HIS A 183 3.78 15.63 -9.46
C HIS A 183 5.29 15.46 -9.61
N ASN A 184 5.72 14.21 -9.81
CA ASN A 184 7.12 13.84 -9.93
C ASN A 184 7.31 12.73 -10.99
N PRO A 185 7.65 13.09 -12.22
CA PRO A 185 7.87 12.10 -13.28
C PRO A 185 9.16 11.27 -13.10
N ASN A 186 10.03 11.66 -12.15
CA ASN A 186 11.32 11.00 -11.91
C ASN A 186 11.52 10.64 -10.42
N PRO A 187 10.66 9.79 -9.82
CA PRO A 187 10.67 9.53 -8.37
C PRO A 187 11.96 8.88 -7.85
N THR A 188 12.79 8.32 -8.74
CA THR A 188 14.12 7.78 -8.38
C THR A 188 15.19 8.84 -8.17
N GLN A 189 14.93 10.10 -8.51
CA GLN A 189 15.87 11.21 -8.40
C GLN A 189 15.59 12.12 -7.20
N GLY A 190 14.62 11.78 -6.37
CA GLY A 190 14.20 12.54 -5.20
C GLY A 190 12.71 12.75 -5.14
N SER A 191 12.23 13.43 -4.10
CA SER A 191 10.82 13.65 -3.82
C SER A 191 10.59 15.04 -3.22
N GLN A 192 9.42 15.62 -3.48
CA GLN A 192 8.98 16.90 -2.90
C GLN A 192 8.29 16.71 -1.53
N LEU A 193 8.05 15.47 -1.10
CA LEU A 193 7.27 15.17 0.10
C LEU A 193 7.80 15.87 1.36
N ILE A 194 9.13 15.82 1.60
CA ILE A 194 9.70 16.40 2.82
C ILE A 194 9.57 17.93 2.87
N ASP A 195 9.82 18.61 1.76
CA ASP A 195 9.75 20.07 1.70
C ASP A 195 8.29 20.54 1.82
N THR A 196 7.36 19.81 1.21
CA THR A 196 5.93 20.06 1.35
C THR A 196 5.50 19.91 2.81
N VAL A 197 5.87 18.80 3.47
CA VAL A 197 5.50 18.57 4.88
C VAL A 197 6.11 19.63 5.80
N LYS A 198 7.34 20.09 5.55
CA LYS A 198 7.97 21.16 6.32
C LYS A 198 7.28 22.52 6.19
N SER A 199 6.50 22.72 5.13
CA SER A 199 5.74 23.96 4.91
C SER A 199 4.37 23.97 5.60
N LEU A 200 3.93 22.85 6.21
CA LEU A 200 2.65 22.73 6.86
C LEU A 200 2.66 23.19 8.31
N ASP A 201 1.55 23.73 8.76
CA ASP A 201 1.23 23.85 10.18
C ASP A 201 0.83 22.47 10.71
N LEU A 202 1.73 21.82 11.43
CA LEU A 202 1.52 20.50 12.00
C LEU A 202 0.76 20.59 13.33
N PRO A 203 -0.09 19.59 13.65
CA PRO A 203 -0.76 19.54 14.95
C PRO A 203 0.26 19.45 16.10
N THR A 204 0.03 20.20 17.17
CA THR A 204 0.90 20.24 18.35
C THR A 204 0.79 18.97 19.19
N ALA A 205 1.69 18.79 20.16
CA ALA A 205 1.68 17.64 21.06
C ALA A 205 0.44 17.60 22.01
N GLU A 206 -0.28 18.71 22.14
CA GLU A 206 -1.51 18.78 22.93
C GLU A 206 -2.72 18.20 22.18
N GLN A 207 -2.60 18.02 20.87
CA GLN A 207 -3.66 17.47 20.02
C GLN A 207 -3.41 15.97 19.80
N SER A 208 -4.50 15.18 19.90
CA SER A 208 -4.43 13.78 19.48
C SER A 208 -4.09 13.71 17.99
N ARG A 209 -2.93 13.14 17.64
CA ARG A 209 -2.39 13.19 16.28
C ARG A 209 -1.74 11.87 15.87
N PHE A 210 -1.78 11.56 14.59
CA PHE A 210 -1.12 10.38 14.04
C PHE A 210 -0.63 10.64 12.60
N ALA A 211 0.61 10.24 12.30
CA ALA A 211 1.15 10.25 10.95
C ALA A 211 1.30 8.84 10.40
N TYR A 212 0.84 8.62 9.16
CA TYR A 212 1.10 7.41 8.39
C TYR A 212 1.94 7.77 7.18
N ILE A 213 3.16 7.21 7.09
CA ILE A 213 4.12 7.50 6.02
C ILE A 213 4.49 6.21 5.31
N ALA A 214 4.26 6.16 3.99
CA ALA A 214 4.67 5.06 3.15
C ALA A 214 5.13 5.59 1.78
N SER A 215 6.40 5.42 1.44
CA SER A 215 7.01 5.95 0.22
C SER A 215 8.38 5.32 -0.06
N GLU A 216 9.16 5.96 -0.92
CA GLU A 216 10.55 5.65 -1.17
C GLU A 216 11.41 5.79 0.11
N PHE A 217 12.46 4.96 0.21
CA PHE A 217 13.32 4.82 1.38
C PHE A 217 13.90 6.15 1.91
N SER A 218 14.46 6.98 1.04
CA SER A 218 15.10 8.25 1.44
C SER A 218 14.08 9.25 1.94
N SER A 219 12.91 9.29 1.32
CA SER A 219 11.78 10.16 1.71
C SER A 219 11.23 9.76 3.08
N VAL A 220 11.02 8.46 3.30
CA VAL A 220 10.54 7.94 4.60
C VAL A 220 11.55 8.24 5.70
N LYS A 221 12.85 8.03 5.45
CA LYS A 221 13.92 8.32 6.41
C LYS A 221 13.94 9.80 6.80
N ALA A 222 13.87 10.70 5.81
CA ALA A 222 13.86 12.15 6.04
C ALA A 222 12.62 12.61 6.81
N LEU A 223 11.42 12.13 6.42
CA LEU A 223 10.15 12.45 7.08
C LEU A 223 10.10 11.93 8.51
N ARG A 224 10.58 10.69 8.74
CA ARG A 224 10.67 10.13 10.10
C ARG A 224 11.60 10.96 10.97
N HIS A 225 12.78 11.30 10.47
CA HIS A 225 13.71 12.16 11.20
C HIS A 225 13.08 13.51 11.55
N TYR A 226 12.49 14.18 10.57
CA TYR A 226 11.81 15.46 10.76
C TYR A 226 10.74 15.39 11.84
N LEU A 227 9.80 14.44 11.74
CA LEU A 227 8.70 14.33 12.71
C LEU A 227 9.20 13.92 14.10
N LYS A 228 10.07 12.92 14.21
CA LYS A 228 10.56 12.44 15.52
C LYS A 228 11.53 13.39 16.18
N VAL A 229 12.50 13.91 15.44
CA VAL A 229 13.62 14.67 16.03
C VAL A 229 13.33 16.17 16.04
N GLU A 230 12.88 16.75 14.93
CA GLU A 230 12.65 18.18 14.85
C GLU A 230 11.27 18.59 15.41
N GLN A 231 10.23 17.76 15.19
CA GLN A 231 8.85 18.03 15.64
C GLN A 231 8.43 17.25 16.89
N GLN A 232 9.33 16.41 17.44
CA GLN A 232 9.18 15.68 18.69
C GLN A 232 7.92 14.78 18.75
N TRP A 233 7.54 14.18 17.62
CA TRP A 233 6.46 13.19 17.59
C TRP A 233 6.93 11.89 18.24
N SER A 234 6.09 11.33 19.09
CA SER A 234 6.37 10.07 19.76
C SER A 234 6.26 8.87 18.81
N LYS A 235 6.77 7.73 19.23
CA LYS A 235 6.69 6.49 18.47
C LYS A 235 5.26 6.03 18.20
N ASP A 236 4.35 6.29 19.14
CA ASP A 236 2.95 5.87 19.04
C ASP A 236 2.12 6.81 18.14
N GLU A 237 2.63 8.01 17.86
CA GLU A 237 2.03 8.98 16.95
C GLU A 237 2.47 8.80 15.49
N LEU A 238 3.35 7.82 15.21
CA LEU A 238 3.99 7.71 13.89
C LEU A 238 4.09 6.26 13.41
N TYR A 239 3.52 5.98 12.26
CA TYR A 239 3.88 4.82 11.46
C TYR A 239 4.61 5.29 10.21
N ALA A 240 5.86 4.86 10.01
CA ALA A 240 6.63 5.19 8.82
C ALA A 240 7.34 3.93 8.31
N PHE A 241 7.13 3.56 7.04
CA PHE A 241 7.72 2.38 6.45
C PHE A 241 8.00 2.58 4.97
N SER A 242 9.24 2.26 4.56
CA SER A 242 9.67 2.36 3.17
C SER A 242 9.09 1.22 2.34
N TYR A 243 8.36 1.54 1.29
CA TYR A 243 7.76 0.55 0.39
C TYR A 243 8.74 0.09 -0.69
N TRP A 244 9.63 0.96 -1.12
CA TRP A 244 10.66 0.66 -2.12
C TRP A 244 11.93 1.49 -1.87
N LYS A 245 13.00 1.14 -2.57
CA LYS A 245 14.28 1.87 -2.52
C LYS A 245 14.79 2.05 -3.95
N ALA A 246 15.08 3.29 -4.33
CA ALA A 246 15.55 3.64 -5.67
C ALA A 246 16.80 2.85 -6.05
N GLY A 247 16.78 2.25 -7.24
CA GLY A 247 17.91 1.50 -7.78
C GLY A 247 18.16 0.12 -7.15
N VAL A 248 17.29 -0.34 -6.22
CA VAL A 248 17.47 -1.61 -5.50
C VAL A 248 16.20 -2.47 -5.59
N ALA A 249 16.33 -3.74 -5.97
CA ALA A 249 15.22 -4.67 -5.99
C ALA A 249 14.65 -4.93 -4.58
N GLU A 250 13.36 -5.29 -4.48
CA GLU A 250 12.69 -5.45 -3.18
C GLU A 250 13.41 -6.44 -2.27
N ASP A 251 13.78 -7.60 -2.80
CA ASP A 251 14.47 -8.67 -2.06
C ASP A 251 15.85 -8.24 -1.52
N GLN A 252 16.56 -7.38 -2.23
CA GLN A 252 17.86 -6.84 -1.82
C GLN A 252 17.73 -5.67 -0.81
N SER A 253 16.59 -4.98 -0.79
CA SER A 253 16.35 -3.81 0.06
C SER A 253 15.65 -4.12 1.39
N VAL A 254 15.19 -5.36 1.62
CA VAL A 254 14.40 -5.75 2.80
C VAL A 254 15.13 -5.44 4.10
N SER A 255 16.42 -5.83 4.20
CA SER A 255 17.24 -5.61 5.41
C SER A 255 17.38 -4.11 5.73
N ASP A 256 17.67 -3.30 4.72
CA ASP A 256 17.85 -1.85 4.89
C ASP A 256 16.55 -1.17 5.33
N ARG A 257 15.42 -1.55 4.72
CA ARG A 257 14.10 -1.01 5.06
C ARG A 257 13.64 -1.41 6.46
N GLN A 258 14.00 -2.63 6.90
CA GLN A 258 13.70 -3.07 8.27
C GLN A 258 14.61 -2.42 9.30
N ALA A 259 15.90 -2.26 9.01
CA ALA A 259 16.85 -1.58 9.87
C ALA A 259 16.45 -0.11 10.06
N GLU A 260 16.08 0.56 8.97
CA GLU A 260 15.61 1.95 8.97
C GLU A 260 14.35 2.13 9.83
N LYS A 261 13.38 1.22 9.74
CA LYS A 261 12.17 1.23 10.58
C LYS A 261 12.48 1.19 12.09
N ASN A 262 13.56 0.49 12.46
CA ASN A 262 13.96 0.28 13.85
C ASN A 262 14.96 1.34 14.35
N THR A 263 15.35 2.31 13.51
CA THR A 263 16.20 3.42 13.91
C THR A 263 15.35 4.40 14.72
N ASP A 264 15.67 4.52 15.98
CA ASP A 264 15.04 5.46 16.94
C ASP A 264 15.57 6.88 16.81
#